data_cc1aaad20a5c6561d6b4c02bc41a0850
#
_entry.id   cc1aaad20a5c6561d6b4c02bc41a0850
#
_cell.length_a   1.000
_cell.length_b   1.000
_cell.length_c   1.000
_cell.angle_alpha   90.00
_cell.angle_beta   90.00
_cell.angle_gamma   90.00
#
_symmetry.space_group_name_H-M   'P 1'
#
loop_
_entity.id
_entity.type
_entity.pdbx_description
1 polymer ?
#
loop_
_entity_poly.entity_id
_entity_poly.type
_entity_poly.pdbx_seq_one_letter_code
_entity_poly.pdbx_strand_id
1 'polypeptide(L)'
;MRSIDDIAAAWVGREDRDPLTPAERVQRDRWLAEDVRHRGAYARAHAVHLHFDRARALGQDFAAEATCSRRTHRRGRWLAALAACVVAAATGMLALQPAVPDTGAPGSGHHLTRIGEVLRLPLADGSAVTLNSGSEVVVEFSADRRQIQLLRGEALFDVTKDRHRPFVVMAAGAEVRAVGTSFSVRRRQDDAVKVVVREGTVDVEADRRTPQRVAANMLAMVSPTQAVQVQPLPARRVQQLLVWREGMIAFDGDTLAQAAAEFARYNDMRILIDDPAVARRTVVGLYSANDPEGFARSVALSMGLQIEHTRGGIHLRGALAQ
;
A
#
# COMPACT_ATOMS: atom_id res chain seq x y z
N MET A 1 -20.11 -9.81 -32.46
CA MET A 1 -20.99 -9.38 -31.36
C MET A 1 -20.10 -8.75 -30.29
N ARG A 2 -20.32 -7.49 -29.91
CA ARG A 2 -19.50 -6.85 -28.87
C ARG A 2 -19.80 -7.50 -27.50
N SER A 3 -18.80 -7.78 -26.72
CA SER A 3 -19.03 -8.32 -25.37
C SER A 3 -19.65 -7.26 -24.44
N ILE A 4 -20.25 -7.70 -23.34
CA ILE A 4 -20.80 -6.78 -22.31
C ILE A 4 -19.69 -5.88 -21.76
N ASP A 5 -18.48 -6.41 -21.60
CA ASP A 5 -17.33 -5.65 -21.10
C ASP A 5 -16.82 -4.62 -22.13
N ASP A 6 -16.90 -4.90 -23.46
CA ASP A 6 -16.57 -3.94 -24.51
C ASP A 6 -17.55 -2.74 -24.53
N ILE A 7 -18.84 -3.01 -24.30
CA ILE A 7 -19.86 -1.97 -24.23
C ILE A 7 -19.68 -1.12 -22.97
N ALA A 8 -19.38 -1.75 -21.85
CA ALA A 8 -19.08 -1.06 -20.59
C ALA A 8 -17.85 -0.13 -20.72
N ALA A 9 -16.77 -0.64 -21.31
CA ALA A 9 -15.56 0.15 -21.57
C ALA A 9 -15.82 1.33 -22.52
N ALA A 10 -16.69 1.15 -23.53
CA ALA A 10 -17.06 2.22 -24.45
C ALA A 10 -17.84 3.34 -23.74
N TRP A 11 -18.75 3.02 -22.81
CA TRP A 11 -19.47 4.01 -22.00
C TRP A 11 -18.52 4.80 -21.10
N VAL A 12 -17.64 4.12 -20.36
CA VAL A 12 -16.67 4.76 -19.47
C VAL A 12 -15.71 5.66 -20.26
N GLY A 13 -15.17 5.17 -21.38
CA GLY A 13 -14.29 5.97 -22.24
C GLY A 13 -15.01 7.13 -22.97
N ARG A 14 -16.35 7.14 -23.05
CA ARG A 14 -17.11 8.28 -23.56
C ARG A 14 -17.32 9.33 -22.47
N GLU A 15 -17.61 8.92 -21.25
CA GLU A 15 -17.75 9.80 -20.07
C GLU A 15 -16.46 10.54 -19.74
N ASP A 16 -15.32 9.89 -19.94
CA ASP A 16 -13.99 10.47 -19.68
C ASP A 16 -13.63 11.59 -20.66
N ARG A 17 -14.05 11.49 -21.91
CA ARG A 17 -13.72 12.49 -22.93
C ARG A 17 -14.48 13.80 -22.74
N ASP A 18 -15.79 13.71 -22.48
CA ASP A 18 -16.68 14.85 -22.26
C ASP A 18 -17.91 14.42 -21.45
N PRO A 19 -18.54 15.31 -20.67
CA PRO A 19 -19.78 15.04 -20.00
C PRO A 19 -20.86 14.50 -20.94
N LEU A 20 -21.50 13.39 -20.59
CA LEU A 20 -22.57 12.81 -21.41
C LEU A 20 -23.71 13.79 -21.60
N THR A 21 -24.22 13.85 -22.82
CA THR A 21 -25.46 14.57 -23.16
C THR A 21 -26.66 13.96 -22.42
N PRO A 22 -27.79 14.69 -22.24
CA PRO A 22 -28.99 14.11 -21.65
C PRO A 22 -29.48 12.83 -22.32
N ALA A 23 -29.41 12.76 -23.66
CA ALA A 23 -29.82 11.58 -24.43
C ALA A 23 -28.89 10.37 -24.18
N GLU A 24 -27.58 10.59 -24.12
CA GLU A 24 -26.59 9.55 -23.85
C GLU A 24 -26.75 9.02 -22.42
N ARG A 25 -27.04 9.87 -21.44
CA ARG A 25 -27.32 9.45 -20.06
C ARG A 25 -28.50 8.51 -19.98
N VAL A 26 -29.61 8.85 -20.66
CA VAL A 26 -30.80 8.01 -20.71
C VAL A 26 -30.48 6.66 -21.37
N GLN A 27 -29.69 6.66 -22.45
CA GLN A 27 -29.31 5.43 -23.15
C GLN A 27 -28.41 4.53 -22.27
N ARG A 28 -27.42 5.10 -21.58
CA ARG A 28 -26.57 4.37 -20.62
C ARG A 28 -27.41 3.78 -19.49
N ASP A 29 -28.28 4.59 -18.86
CA ASP A 29 -29.09 4.16 -17.72
C ASP A 29 -30.06 3.06 -18.11
N ARG A 30 -30.62 3.13 -19.31
CA ARG A 30 -31.46 2.06 -19.88
C ARG A 30 -30.64 0.76 -20.03
N TRP A 31 -29.45 0.83 -20.61
CA TRP A 31 -28.57 -0.33 -20.77
C TRP A 31 -28.18 -0.91 -19.39
N LEU A 32 -27.88 -0.07 -18.39
CA LEU A 32 -27.59 -0.50 -17.02
C LEU A 32 -28.78 -1.16 -16.32
N ALA A 33 -30.02 -0.80 -16.71
CA ALA A 33 -31.24 -1.38 -16.16
C ALA A 33 -31.63 -2.72 -16.78
N GLU A 34 -31.14 -3.04 -17.99
CA GLU A 34 -31.51 -4.26 -18.74
C GLU A 34 -30.98 -5.55 -18.06
N ASP A 35 -29.77 -5.54 -17.47
CA ASP A 35 -29.20 -6.73 -16.84
C ASP A 35 -28.26 -6.31 -15.67
N VAL A 36 -28.30 -7.09 -14.57
CA VAL A 36 -27.40 -6.91 -13.44
C VAL A 36 -25.93 -7.06 -13.83
N ARG A 37 -25.63 -7.88 -14.85
CA ARG A 37 -24.28 -8.09 -15.39
C ARG A 37 -23.74 -6.83 -16.08
N HIS A 38 -24.59 -5.98 -16.66
CA HIS A 38 -24.20 -4.70 -17.25
C HIS A 38 -23.66 -3.74 -16.19
N ARG A 39 -24.33 -3.67 -15.03
CA ARG A 39 -23.86 -2.86 -13.88
C ARG A 39 -22.52 -3.34 -13.36
N GLY A 40 -22.33 -4.66 -13.26
CA GLY A 40 -21.06 -5.26 -12.85
C GLY A 40 -19.92 -4.97 -13.83
N ALA A 41 -20.18 -5.09 -15.13
CA ALA A 41 -19.20 -4.77 -16.17
C ALA A 41 -18.84 -3.28 -16.21
N TYR A 42 -19.84 -2.41 -16.07
CA TYR A 42 -19.63 -0.96 -16.02
C TYR A 42 -18.82 -0.53 -14.79
N ALA A 43 -19.10 -1.09 -13.61
CA ALA A 43 -18.31 -0.82 -12.40
C ALA A 43 -16.85 -1.27 -12.54
N ARG A 44 -16.61 -2.46 -13.17
CA ARG A 44 -15.23 -2.92 -13.45
C ARG A 44 -14.50 -2.00 -14.43
N ALA A 45 -15.15 -1.61 -15.52
CA ALA A 45 -14.58 -0.70 -16.52
C ALA A 45 -14.24 0.67 -15.91
N HIS A 46 -15.11 1.20 -15.05
CA HIS A 46 -14.88 2.48 -14.35
C HIS A 46 -13.70 2.39 -13.37
N ALA A 47 -13.57 1.28 -12.65
CA ALA A 47 -12.43 1.06 -11.74
C ALA A 47 -11.09 0.99 -12.49
N VAL A 48 -11.06 0.33 -13.66
CA VAL A 48 -9.88 0.27 -14.53
C VAL A 48 -9.51 1.66 -15.05
N HIS A 49 -10.50 2.46 -15.44
CA HIS A 49 -10.28 3.79 -16.00
C HIS A 49 -9.69 4.77 -14.99
N LEU A 50 -10.22 4.83 -13.76
CA LEU A 50 -9.66 5.61 -12.65
C LEU A 50 -8.19 5.25 -12.35
N HIS A 51 -7.78 4.03 -12.66
CA HIS A 51 -6.41 3.57 -12.48
C HIS A 51 -5.46 4.17 -13.52
N PHE A 52 -5.90 4.27 -14.78
CA PHE A 52 -5.12 4.88 -15.88
C PHE A 52 -4.96 6.40 -15.75
N ASP A 53 -5.98 7.12 -15.26
CA ASP A 53 -5.90 8.56 -15.04
C ASP A 53 -4.91 8.92 -13.93
N ARG A 54 -4.87 8.10 -12.88
CA ARG A 54 -3.88 8.28 -11.81
C ARG A 54 -2.44 8.01 -12.28
N ALA A 55 -2.25 7.03 -13.15
CA ALA A 55 -0.95 6.76 -13.78
C ALA A 55 -0.51 7.88 -14.74
N ARG A 56 -1.44 8.52 -15.44
CA ARG A 56 -1.19 9.68 -16.30
C ARG A 56 -0.82 10.94 -15.50
N ALA A 57 -1.51 11.21 -14.41
CA ALA A 57 -1.22 12.33 -13.52
C ALA A 57 0.18 12.22 -12.88
N LEU A 58 0.60 11.01 -12.50
CA LEU A 58 1.93 10.74 -11.95
C LEU A 58 3.04 10.73 -13.02
N GLY A 59 2.72 10.51 -14.31
CA GLY A 59 3.68 10.50 -15.42
C GLY A 59 4.02 11.89 -15.98
N GLN A 60 3.22 12.91 -15.72
CA GLN A 60 3.47 14.26 -16.23
C GLN A 60 4.50 15.05 -15.41
N ASP A 61 4.69 14.74 -14.14
CA ASP A 61 5.66 15.42 -13.27
C ASP A 61 7.12 15.00 -13.51
N PHE A 62 7.36 13.86 -14.18
CA PHE A 62 8.71 13.39 -14.50
C PHE A 62 9.29 13.94 -15.81
N ALA A 63 8.51 14.64 -16.64
CA ALA A 63 8.96 15.18 -17.92
C ALA A 63 9.41 16.66 -17.88
N ALA A 64 9.24 17.36 -16.76
CA ALA A 64 9.44 18.81 -16.67
C ALA A 64 10.85 19.25 -16.23
N GLU A 65 11.74 18.36 -15.80
CA GLU A 65 13.07 18.76 -15.27
C GLU A 65 14.28 18.52 -16.21
N ALA A 66 14.06 18.26 -17.49
CA ALA A 66 15.17 18.03 -18.44
C ALA A 66 15.36 19.16 -19.47
N THR A 67 15.28 20.43 -19.05
CA THR A 67 15.74 21.55 -19.87
C THR A 67 16.82 22.36 -19.17
N CYS A 68 18.04 21.83 -19.23
CA CYS A 68 19.25 22.52 -18.85
C CYS A 68 19.58 23.61 -19.91
N SER A 69 19.33 24.86 -19.58
CA SER A 69 19.71 26.00 -20.40
C SER A 69 21.22 26.19 -20.39
N ARG A 70 21.85 25.88 -21.52
CA ARG A 70 23.22 26.34 -21.82
C ARG A 70 23.20 27.87 -22.03
N ARG A 71 23.84 28.60 -21.16
CA ARG A 71 24.18 29.99 -21.42
C ARG A 71 25.69 30.16 -21.52
N THR A 72 26.12 30.53 -22.71
CA THR A 72 27.48 30.75 -23.16
C THR A 72 28.12 32.01 -22.58
N HIS A 73 29.37 31.85 -22.25
CA HIS A 73 30.48 32.82 -22.15
C HIS A 73 30.24 34.28 -22.53
N ARG A 74 30.74 35.19 -21.66
CA ARG A 74 31.56 36.35 -22.15
C ARG A 74 32.68 36.67 -21.15
N ARG A 75 33.90 36.85 -21.76
CA ARG A 75 35.20 37.11 -21.15
C ARG A 75 35.30 38.51 -20.54
N GLY A 76 36.16 38.67 -19.53
CA GLY A 76 36.62 39.97 -19.13
C GLY A 76 37.51 39.94 -17.87
N ARG A 77 38.77 39.82 -18.14
CA ARG A 77 39.98 40.13 -17.35
C ARG A 77 39.78 41.13 -16.19
N TRP A 78 40.03 40.69 -14.97
CA TRP A 78 40.67 41.49 -13.90
C TRP A 78 41.45 40.50 -13.01
N LEU A 79 42.71 40.37 -13.31
CA LEU A 79 43.70 39.68 -12.48
C LEU A 79 44.46 40.72 -11.64
N ALA A 80 44.81 40.29 -10.44
CA ALA A 80 45.82 40.84 -9.56
C ALA A 80 45.38 41.96 -8.59
N ALA A 81 44.72 41.59 -7.49
CA ALA A 81 44.90 42.27 -6.17
C ALA A 81 44.07 41.58 -5.07
N LEU A 82 44.23 40.30 -4.73
CA LEU A 82 43.54 39.67 -3.57
C LEU A 82 44.21 38.36 -3.08
N ALA A 83 45.55 38.30 -3.17
CA ALA A 83 46.22 37.08 -2.70
C ALA A 83 46.47 37.05 -1.17
N ALA A 84 46.26 38.14 -0.43
CA ALA A 84 46.51 38.21 0.99
C ALA A 84 45.27 38.01 1.90
N CYS A 85 44.05 38.20 1.38
CA CYS A 85 42.83 38.01 2.17
C CYS A 85 42.26 36.58 2.09
N VAL A 86 42.74 35.75 1.16
CA VAL A 86 42.20 34.40 0.96
C VAL A 86 42.69 33.38 2.02
N VAL A 87 43.92 33.59 2.54
CA VAL A 87 44.48 32.67 3.53
C VAL A 87 43.85 32.87 4.95
N ALA A 88 43.50 34.10 5.31
CA ALA A 88 42.81 34.36 6.59
C ALA A 88 41.33 33.98 6.58
N ALA A 89 40.68 34.04 5.41
CA ALA A 89 39.30 33.57 5.28
C ALA A 89 39.19 32.05 5.22
N ALA A 90 40.21 31.36 4.69
CA ALA A 90 40.21 29.91 4.62
C ALA A 90 40.37 29.18 5.99
N THR A 91 41.12 29.81 6.92
CA THR A 91 41.28 29.24 8.29
C THR A 91 40.09 29.56 9.20
N GLY A 92 39.37 30.68 8.99
CA GLY A 92 38.14 31.00 9.74
C GLY A 92 36.92 30.21 9.27
N MET A 93 36.88 29.79 8.00
CA MET A 93 35.78 29.05 7.43
C MET A 93 35.80 27.56 7.74
N LEU A 94 36.94 27.01 8.23
CA LEU A 94 37.05 25.62 8.65
C LEU A 94 36.50 25.37 10.07
N ALA A 95 36.30 26.47 10.88
CA ALA A 95 35.77 26.38 12.23
C ALA A 95 34.27 26.65 12.37
N LEU A 96 33.60 27.07 11.26
CA LEU A 96 32.15 27.26 11.18
C LEU A 96 31.54 26.36 10.10
N GLN A 97 31.94 25.10 10.04
CA GLN A 97 31.11 24.14 9.32
C GLN A 97 29.86 23.93 10.17
N PRO A 98 28.66 24.38 9.70
CA PRO A 98 27.43 23.89 10.31
C PRO A 98 27.52 22.36 10.25
N ALA A 99 27.24 21.68 11.35
CA ALA A 99 27.11 20.24 11.36
C ALA A 99 26.19 19.89 10.18
N VAL A 100 26.78 19.28 9.13
CA VAL A 100 26.03 18.76 8.00
C VAL A 100 25.04 17.82 8.64
N PRO A 101 23.72 18.04 8.56
CA PRO A 101 22.78 17.05 9.05
C PRO A 101 23.19 15.75 8.38
N ASP A 102 23.36 14.71 9.19
CA ASP A 102 23.69 13.37 8.73
C ASP A 102 22.71 13.02 7.63
N THR A 103 23.12 13.23 6.37
CA THR A 103 22.36 12.81 5.20
C THR A 103 22.52 11.32 5.14
N GLY A 104 21.83 10.65 6.09
CA GLY A 104 21.74 9.20 6.13
C GLY A 104 21.43 8.67 4.72
N ALA A 105 22.02 7.54 4.39
CA ALA A 105 21.77 6.92 3.09
C ALA A 105 20.26 6.94 2.78
N PRO A 106 19.83 7.17 1.51
CA PRO A 106 18.41 7.29 1.16
C PRO A 106 17.60 6.15 1.76
N GLY A 107 16.55 6.50 2.53
CA GLY A 107 15.67 5.55 3.20
C GLY A 107 16.19 4.99 4.53
N SER A 108 17.38 5.36 5.04
CA SER A 108 17.79 5.00 6.41
C SER A 108 17.07 5.84 7.45
N GLY A 109 16.85 5.27 8.65
CA GLY A 109 16.20 5.93 9.77
C GLY A 109 14.81 5.39 10.12
N HIS A 110 14.07 6.21 10.85
CA HIS A 110 12.75 5.87 11.39
C HIS A 110 11.65 6.43 10.49
N HIS A 111 10.75 5.57 10.04
CA HIS A 111 9.64 5.93 9.14
C HIS A 111 8.32 5.42 9.70
N LEU A 112 7.30 6.25 9.62
CA LEU A 112 5.97 5.92 10.10
C LEU A 112 4.89 6.45 9.14
N THR A 113 3.74 5.78 9.12
CA THR A 113 2.53 6.22 8.43
C THR A 113 1.41 6.49 9.43
N ARG A 114 0.57 7.46 9.09
CA ARG A 114 -0.68 7.72 9.81
C ARG A 114 -1.75 6.69 9.44
N ILE A 115 -2.86 6.69 10.18
CA ILE A 115 -4.05 5.92 9.80
C ILE A 115 -4.54 6.41 8.43
N GLY A 116 -4.81 5.48 7.51
CA GLY A 116 -5.23 5.76 6.13
C GLY A 116 -4.10 6.11 5.15
N GLU A 117 -2.86 6.30 5.62
CA GLU A 117 -1.71 6.65 4.79
C GLU A 117 -0.99 5.40 4.29
N VAL A 118 -0.59 5.44 3.01
CA VAL A 118 0.33 4.47 2.40
C VAL A 118 1.56 5.21 1.89
N LEU A 119 2.75 4.80 2.31
CA LEU A 119 4.01 5.46 1.95
C LEU A 119 4.95 4.49 1.23
N ARG A 120 5.45 4.87 0.06
CA ARG A 120 6.52 4.15 -0.63
C ARG A 120 7.86 4.81 -0.38
N LEU A 121 8.79 4.05 0.17
CA LEU A 121 10.13 4.47 0.56
C LEU A 121 11.17 3.75 -0.31
N PRO A 122 11.89 4.45 -1.19
CA PRO A 122 13.05 3.88 -1.87
C PRO A 122 14.23 3.77 -0.90
N LEU A 123 14.98 2.67 -0.99
CA LEU A 123 16.14 2.39 -0.15
C LEU A 123 17.45 2.54 -0.94
N ALA A 124 18.55 2.75 -0.21
CA ALA A 124 19.88 3.01 -0.79
C ALA A 124 20.44 1.86 -1.65
N ASP A 125 19.96 0.63 -1.45
CA ASP A 125 20.36 -0.57 -2.20
C ASP A 125 19.52 -0.83 -3.46
N GLY A 126 18.62 0.09 -3.82
CA GLY A 126 17.67 -0.05 -4.91
C GLY A 126 16.42 -0.87 -4.56
N SER A 127 16.31 -1.37 -3.33
CA SER A 127 15.07 -1.96 -2.80
C SER A 127 14.04 -0.89 -2.52
N ALA A 128 12.78 -1.28 -2.34
CA ALA A 128 11.72 -0.38 -1.90
C ALA A 128 10.90 -1.02 -0.79
N VAL A 129 10.46 -0.19 0.15
CA VAL A 129 9.48 -0.57 1.19
C VAL A 129 8.21 0.23 0.95
N THR A 130 7.06 -0.43 0.94
CA THR A 130 5.76 0.23 0.97
C THR A 130 5.13 -0.03 2.32
N LEU A 131 4.94 1.03 3.10
CA LEU A 131 4.30 0.98 4.41
C LEU A 131 2.80 1.11 4.25
N ASN A 132 2.06 0.24 4.91
CA ASN A 132 0.60 0.30 4.99
C ASN A 132 0.15 1.31 6.09
N SER A 133 -1.15 1.52 6.23
CA SER A 133 -1.79 2.34 7.25
C SER A 133 -1.27 2.04 8.66
N GLY A 134 -0.93 3.08 9.43
CA GLY A 134 -0.52 2.99 10.82
C GLY A 134 0.70 2.12 11.07
N SER A 135 1.63 2.08 10.12
CA SER A 135 2.85 1.25 10.19
C SER A 135 4.06 2.04 10.61
N GLU A 136 5.06 1.35 11.15
CA GLU A 136 6.27 1.94 11.69
C GLU A 136 7.46 1.02 11.49
N VAL A 137 8.51 1.52 10.83
CA VAL A 137 9.75 0.79 10.58
C VAL A 137 10.98 1.60 10.93
N VAL A 138 12.03 0.90 11.32
CA VAL A 138 13.40 1.43 11.43
C VAL A 138 14.26 0.72 10.39
N VAL A 139 14.95 1.49 9.56
CA VAL A 139 15.85 1.00 8.51
C VAL A 139 17.29 1.20 8.95
N GLU A 140 18.03 0.11 9.10
CA GLU A 140 19.42 0.08 9.55
C GLU A 140 20.26 -0.74 8.56
N PHE A 141 20.91 -0.05 7.63
CA PHE A 141 21.81 -0.69 6.68
C PHE A 141 23.26 -0.54 7.11
N SER A 142 23.99 -1.64 7.06
CA SER A 142 25.43 -1.68 7.33
C SER A 142 26.19 -2.27 6.12
N ALA A 143 27.51 -2.39 6.26
CA ALA A 143 28.36 -2.94 5.21
C ALA A 143 28.04 -4.42 4.91
N ASP A 144 27.61 -5.18 5.90
CA ASP A 144 27.43 -6.63 5.87
C ASP A 144 25.96 -7.08 5.84
N ARG A 145 25.00 -6.21 6.19
CA ARG A 145 23.57 -6.55 6.19
C ARG A 145 22.66 -5.36 5.95
N ARG A 146 21.45 -5.65 5.47
CA ARG A 146 20.36 -4.72 5.24
C ARG A 146 19.24 -5.08 6.19
N GLN A 147 19.20 -4.44 7.37
CA GLN A 147 18.24 -4.76 8.43
C GLN A 147 17.11 -3.74 8.46
N ILE A 148 15.88 -4.23 8.62
CA ILE A 148 14.70 -3.43 8.88
C ILE A 148 13.97 -4.02 10.08
N GLN A 149 13.54 -3.16 11.01
CA GLN A 149 12.67 -3.53 12.11
C GLN A 149 11.26 -3.03 11.82
N LEU A 150 10.29 -3.93 11.72
CA LEU A 150 8.86 -3.60 11.66
C LEU A 150 8.33 -3.54 13.10
N LEU A 151 8.20 -2.32 13.63
CA LEU A 151 7.77 -2.09 15.00
C LEU A 151 6.26 -2.28 15.17
N ARG A 152 5.47 -1.91 14.14
CA ARG A 152 4.02 -2.13 14.07
C ARG A 152 3.51 -2.06 12.65
N GLY A 153 2.29 -2.59 12.42
CA GLY A 153 1.57 -2.48 11.16
C GLY A 153 2.00 -3.51 10.12
N GLU A 154 2.09 -3.08 8.87
CA GLU A 154 2.35 -3.95 7.72
C GLU A 154 3.21 -3.22 6.69
N ALA A 155 4.16 -3.93 6.12
CA ALA A 155 5.00 -3.41 5.05
C ALA A 155 5.18 -4.46 3.94
N LEU A 156 5.22 -3.99 2.69
CA LEU A 156 5.66 -4.77 1.55
C LEU A 156 7.10 -4.40 1.21
N PHE A 157 7.93 -5.40 1.02
CA PHE A 157 9.34 -5.28 0.68
C PHE A 157 9.55 -5.79 -0.74
N ASP A 158 10.01 -4.91 -1.63
CA ASP A 158 10.48 -5.24 -2.97
C ASP A 158 12.00 -5.20 -2.94
N VAL A 159 12.63 -6.36 -2.75
CA VAL A 159 14.05 -6.47 -2.43
C VAL A 159 14.90 -6.72 -3.66
N THR A 160 15.88 -5.85 -3.89
CA THR A 160 16.91 -6.02 -4.91
C THR A 160 17.83 -7.20 -4.58
N LYS A 161 18.14 -8.02 -5.58
CA LYS A 161 18.94 -9.22 -5.40
C LYS A 161 20.40 -8.89 -5.05
N ASP A 162 20.80 -9.27 -3.83
CA ASP A 162 22.17 -9.20 -3.35
C ASP A 162 22.44 -10.38 -2.41
N ARG A 163 23.28 -11.33 -2.86
CA ARG A 163 23.60 -12.54 -2.10
C ARG A 163 24.65 -12.32 -1.01
N HIS A 164 25.42 -11.24 -1.12
CA HIS A 164 26.52 -10.94 -0.18
C HIS A 164 26.01 -10.21 1.06
N ARG A 165 24.90 -9.47 0.92
CA ARG A 165 24.26 -8.73 2.02
C ARG A 165 22.78 -9.13 2.12
N PRO A 166 22.45 -10.11 2.97
CA PRO A 166 21.07 -10.53 3.14
C PRO A 166 20.18 -9.36 3.61
N PHE A 167 18.95 -9.34 3.13
CA PHE A 167 17.92 -8.40 3.58
C PHE A 167 17.13 -9.06 4.71
N VAL A 168 17.13 -8.45 5.87
CA VAL A 168 16.55 -9.04 7.09
C VAL A 168 15.47 -8.14 7.64
N VAL A 169 14.26 -8.68 7.81
CA VAL A 169 13.14 -7.98 8.47
C VAL A 169 12.89 -8.63 9.82
N MET A 170 12.97 -7.82 10.87
CA MET A 170 12.65 -8.23 12.24
C MET A 170 11.24 -7.74 12.60
N ALA A 171 10.39 -8.61 13.14
CA ALA A 171 9.05 -8.25 13.60
C ALA A 171 8.65 -9.17 14.77
N ALA A 172 8.37 -8.63 15.96
CA ALA A 172 7.85 -9.36 17.12
C ALA A 172 8.55 -10.73 17.37
N GLY A 173 9.90 -10.76 17.34
CA GLY A 173 10.69 -11.98 17.55
C GLY A 173 10.82 -12.89 16.31
N ALA A 174 10.12 -12.60 15.22
CA ALA A 174 10.32 -13.26 13.95
C ALA A 174 11.44 -12.57 13.14
N GLU A 175 12.30 -13.37 12.51
CA GLU A 175 13.27 -12.92 11.51
C GLU A 175 12.84 -13.45 10.13
N VAL A 176 12.75 -12.55 9.15
CA VAL A 176 12.46 -12.88 7.74
C VAL A 176 13.66 -12.49 6.91
N ARG A 177 14.36 -13.47 6.34
CA ARG A 177 15.57 -13.28 5.52
C ARG A 177 15.26 -13.45 4.03
N ALA A 178 15.65 -12.45 3.25
CA ALA A 178 15.44 -12.40 1.81
C ALA A 178 16.76 -12.12 1.05
N VAL A 179 16.82 -12.55 -0.21
CA VAL A 179 18.00 -12.34 -1.08
C VAL A 179 17.64 -11.60 -2.37
N GLY A 180 16.36 -11.51 -2.70
CA GLY A 180 15.87 -10.88 -3.94
C GLY A 180 14.44 -11.36 -4.17
N THR A 181 13.49 -10.77 -3.45
CA THR A 181 12.14 -11.29 -3.30
C THR A 181 11.17 -10.12 -3.13
N SER A 182 9.89 -10.39 -3.40
CA SER A 182 8.80 -9.49 -3.03
C SER A 182 7.89 -10.18 -2.03
N PHE A 183 7.77 -9.61 -0.83
CA PHE A 183 7.00 -10.19 0.27
C PHE A 183 6.46 -9.11 1.21
N SER A 184 5.32 -9.40 1.84
CA SER A 184 4.73 -8.56 2.90
C SER A 184 4.96 -9.20 4.25
N VAL A 185 5.23 -8.35 5.25
CA VAL A 185 5.26 -8.70 6.67
C VAL A 185 4.24 -7.85 7.40
N ARG A 186 3.33 -8.48 8.15
CA ARG A 186 2.35 -7.80 9.01
C ARG A 186 2.51 -8.28 10.45
N ARG A 187 2.81 -7.36 11.35
CA ARG A 187 2.73 -7.58 12.79
C ARG A 187 1.32 -7.29 13.27
N ARG A 188 0.70 -8.26 13.91
CA ARG A 188 -0.64 -8.16 14.48
C ARG A 188 -0.57 -7.63 15.92
N GLN A 189 -1.72 -7.24 16.48
CA GLN A 189 -1.82 -6.75 17.86
C GLN A 189 -1.51 -7.84 18.91
N ASP A 190 -1.70 -9.12 18.56
CA ASP A 190 -1.36 -10.29 19.37
C ASP A 190 0.10 -10.75 19.21
N ASP A 191 0.95 -9.89 18.65
CA ASP A 191 2.34 -10.16 18.28
C ASP A 191 2.54 -11.32 17.30
N ALA A 192 1.47 -11.87 16.74
CA ALA A 192 1.60 -12.79 15.63
C ALA A 192 2.08 -12.05 14.37
N VAL A 193 3.00 -12.69 13.64
CA VAL A 193 3.54 -12.14 12.39
C VAL A 193 3.02 -12.97 11.22
N LYS A 194 2.44 -12.27 10.24
CA LYS A 194 1.98 -12.84 8.98
C LYS A 194 2.95 -12.45 7.88
N VAL A 195 3.50 -13.45 7.17
CA VAL A 195 4.40 -13.24 6.02
C VAL A 195 3.72 -13.79 4.78
N VAL A 196 3.58 -12.98 3.73
CA VAL A 196 3.02 -13.39 2.43
C VAL A 196 4.07 -13.16 1.36
N VAL A 197 4.46 -14.23 0.64
CA VAL A 197 5.47 -14.15 -0.41
C VAL A 197 4.78 -14.01 -1.77
N ARG A 198 5.03 -12.88 -2.45
CA ARG A 198 4.54 -12.61 -3.80
C ARG A 198 5.45 -13.22 -4.86
N GLU A 199 6.76 -13.04 -4.68
CA GLU A 199 7.78 -13.48 -5.65
C GLU A 199 9.05 -13.89 -4.93
N GLY A 200 9.71 -14.96 -5.43
CA GLY A 200 10.95 -15.49 -4.89
C GLY A 200 10.74 -16.38 -3.67
N THR A 201 11.70 -16.35 -2.73
CA THR A 201 11.69 -17.21 -1.54
C THR A 201 12.30 -16.46 -0.37
N VAL A 202 11.72 -16.59 0.81
CA VAL A 202 12.26 -16.09 2.08
C VAL A 202 12.48 -17.24 3.06
N ASP A 203 13.42 -17.09 3.98
CA ASP A 203 13.59 -17.95 5.13
C ASP A 203 13.00 -17.24 6.35
N VAL A 204 12.05 -17.88 7.04
CA VAL A 204 11.34 -17.33 8.21
C VAL A 204 11.76 -18.09 9.44
N GLU A 205 12.30 -17.40 10.43
CA GLU A 205 12.75 -17.94 11.70
C GLU A 205 11.96 -17.31 12.85
N ALA A 206 11.62 -18.10 13.86
CA ALA A 206 10.98 -17.65 15.09
C ALA A 206 11.81 -18.12 16.29
N ASP A 207 12.12 -17.20 17.21
CA ASP A 207 12.82 -17.48 18.48
C ASP A 207 14.08 -18.38 18.31
N ARG A 208 14.90 -18.11 17.29
CA ARG A 208 16.13 -18.87 16.97
C ARG A 208 15.89 -20.38 16.72
N ARG A 209 14.71 -20.75 16.26
CA ARG A 209 14.39 -22.09 15.80
C ARG A 209 14.86 -22.29 14.37
N THR A 210 14.79 -23.52 13.88
CA THR A 210 15.14 -23.84 12.49
C THR A 210 14.33 -23.00 11.50
N PRO A 211 14.98 -22.24 10.61
CA PRO A 211 14.30 -21.43 9.61
C PRO A 211 13.40 -22.29 8.71
N GLN A 212 12.21 -21.78 8.42
CA GLN A 212 11.27 -22.37 7.48
C GLN A 212 11.34 -21.62 6.15
N ARG A 213 11.53 -22.35 5.05
CA ARG A 213 11.55 -21.79 3.71
C ARG A 213 10.14 -21.55 3.20
N VAL A 214 9.86 -20.31 2.78
CA VAL A 214 8.55 -19.88 2.30
C VAL A 214 8.73 -19.36 0.87
N ALA A 215 8.16 -20.05 -0.10
CA ALA A 215 8.24 -19.72 -1.52
C ALA A 215 7.10 -18.77 -1.95
N ALA A 216 7.17 -18.30 -3.18
CA ALA A 216 6.08 -17.53 -3.81
C ALA A 216 4.73 -18.27 -3.69
N ASN A 217 3.66 -17.51 -3.50
CA ASN A 217 2.30 -18.01 -3.28
C ASN A 217 2.15 -18.85 -1.99
N MET A 218 2.97 -18.57 -0.99
CA MET A 218 2.85 -19.14 0.33
C MET A 218 2.62 -18.05 1.38
N LEU A 219 1.98 -18.45 2.47
CA LEU A 219 1.79 -17.66 3.67
C LEU A 219 2.45 -18.38 4.83
N ALA A 220 3.24 -17.64 5.61
CA ALA A 220 3.72 -18.09 6.90
C ALA A 220 3.06 -17.30 8.04
N MET A 221 2.61 -18.02 9.07
CA MET A 221 2.15 -17.45 10.34
C MET A 221 3.17 -17.80 11.42
N VAL A 222 3.67 -16.77 12.08
CA VAL A 222 4.55 -16.89 13.25
C VAL A 222 3.76 -16.43 14.46
N SER A 223 3.62 -17.28 15.44
CA SER A 223 3.00 -16.97 16.72
C SER A 223 4.05 -17.03 17.84
N PRO A 224 3.97 -16.19 18.87
CA PRO A 224 4.93 -16.23 19.99
C PRO A 224 5.07 -17.60 20.67
N THR A 225 4.03 -18.43 20.59
CA THR A 225 3.97 -19.71 21.31
C THR A 225 4.04 -20.95 20.40
N GLN A 226 4.00 -20.78 19.08
CA GLN A 226 3.90 -21.90 18.13
C GLN A 226 5.06 -21.88 17.13
N ALA A 227 5.35 -23.03 16.52
CA ALA A 227 6.24 -23.10 15.38
C ALA A 227 5.66 -22.35 14.18
N VAL A 228 6.54 -21.92 13.26
CA VAL A 228 6.14 -21.28 12.01
C VAL A 228 5.22 -22.21 11.22
N GLN A 229 4.01 -21.76 10.94
CA GLN A 229 3.04 -22.50 10.13
C GLN A 229 3.05 -21.96 8.71
N VAL A 230 3.29 -22.83 7.74
CA VAL A 230 3.35 -22.45 6.31
C VAL A 230 2.21 -23.11 5.56
N GLN A 231 1.46 -22.33 4.77
CA GLN A 231 0.37 -22.83 3.95
C GLN A 231 0.38 -22.21 2.55
N PRO A 232 -0.05 -22.96 1.52
CA PRO A 232 -0.17 -22.41 0.17
C PRO A 232 -1.34 -21.43 0.08
N LEU A 233 -1.15 -20.41 -0.78
CA LEU A 233 -2.19 -19.46 -1.18
C LEU A 233 -2.36 -19.49 -2.68
N PRO A 234 -3.58 -19.45 -3.22
CA PRO A 234 -3.79 -19.15 -4.64
C PRO A 234 -3.17 -17.78 -5.00
N ALA A 235 -2.55 -17.68 -6.18
CA ALA A 235 -1.94 -16.42 -6.62
C ALA A 235 -2.91 -15.22 -6.57
N ARG A 236 -4.19 -15.46 -6.91
CA ARG A 236 -5.25 -14.46 -6.77
C ARG A 236 -5.38 -13.96 -5.31
N ARG A 237 -5.31 -14.89 -4.33
CA ARG A 237 -5.42 -14.49 -2.91
C ARG A 237 -4.21 -13.67 -2.45
N VAL A 238 -3.01 -13.97 -2.96
CA VAL A 238 -1.83 -13.14 -2.71
C VAL A 238 -2.04 -11.72 -3.24
N GLN A 239 -2.55 -11.56 -4.45
CA GLN A 239 -2.86 -10.24 -5.03
C GLN A 239 -3.91 -9.50 -4.20
N GLN A 240 -4.99 -10.16 -3.79
CA GLN A 240 -6.03 -9.59 -2.91
C GLN A 240 -5.47 -9.10 -1.58
N LEU A 241 -4.57 -9.87 -0.96
CA LEU A 241 -3.92 -9.48 0.31
C LEU A 241 -2.98 -8.28 0.17
N LEU A 242 -2.53 -7.97 -1.03
CA LEU A 242 -1.59 -6.89 -1.31
C LEU A 242 -2.22 -5.68 -2.03
N VAL A 243 -3.54 -5.71 -2.27
CA VAL A 243 -4.25 -4.63 -3.00
C VAL A 243 -4.34 -3.33 -2.19
N TRP A 244 -4.05 -3.37 -0.88
CA TRP A 244 -4.00 -2.19 -0.03
C TRP A 244 -2.99 -1.13 -0.52
N ARG A 245 -1.97 -1.52 -1.28
CA ARG A 245 -1.03 -0.60 -1.95
C ARG A 245 -1.73 0.36 -2.91
N GLU A 246 -2.91 -0.03 -3.38
CA GLU A 246 -3.74 0.71 -4.31
C GLU A 246 -4.89 1.44 -3.57
N GLY A 247 -4.83 1.49 -2.22
CA GLY A 247 -5.86 2.08 -1.40
C GLY A 247 -7.16 1.28 -1.32
N MET A 248 -7.09 -0.03 -1.64
CA MET A 248 -8.25 -0.92 -1.68
C MET A 248 -8.15 -2.04 -0.65
N ILE A 249 -9.29 -2.61 -0.27
CA ILE A 249 -9.38 -3.84 0.55
C ILE A 249 -10.19 -4.86 -0.24
N ALA A 250 -9.70 -6.09 -0.34
CA ALA A 250 -10.37 -7.20 -1.01
C ALA A 250 -10.82 -8.25 0.01
N PHE A 251 -12.10 -8.60 -0.04
CA PHE A 251 -12.68 -9.70 0.73
C PHE A 251 -13.06 -10.84 -0.20
N ASP A 252 -12.85 -12.08 0.27
CA ASP A 252 -13.13 -13.31 -0.50
C ASP A 252 -13.73 -14.38 0.43
N GLY A 253 -14.91 -14.10 1.00
CA GLY A 253 -15.57 -14.90 1.98
C GLY A 253 -15.16 -14.58 3.43
N ASP A 254 -14.52 -13.45 3.64
CA ASP A 254 -14.21 -12.94 4.98
C ASP A 254 -15.53 -12.58 5.71
N THR A 255 -15.61 -12.79 7.03
CA THR A 255 -16.80 -12.43 7.81
C THR A 255 -16.94 -10.91 7.92
N LEU A 256 -18.16 -10.41 8.15
CA LEU A 256 -18.37 -8.97 8.40
C LEU A 256 -17.58 -8.47 9.60
N ALA A 257 -17.41 -9.28 10.63
CA ALA A 257 -16.55 -8.94 11.76
C ALA A 257 -15.08 -8.74 11.33
N GLN A 258 -14.56 -9.65 10.47
CA GLN A 258 -13.21 -9.53 9.93
C GLN A 258 -13.09 -8.30 9.00
N ALA A 259 -14.10 -8.06 8.18
CA ALA A 259 -14.13 -6.88 7.31
C ALA A 259 -14.16 -5.58 8.12
N ALA A 260 -15.00 -5.48 9.16
CA ALA A 260 -15.04 -4.33 10.05
C ALA A 260 -13.69 -4.08 10.75
N ALA A 261 -13.03 -5.15 11.21
CA ALA A 261 -11.70 -5.08 11.82
C ALA A 261 -10.62 -4.63 10.81
N GLU A 262 -10.74 -5.04 9.53
CA GLU A 262 -9.80 -4.59 8.51
C GLU A 262 -10.02 -3.11 8.16
N PHE A 263 -11.27 -2.63 8.02
CA PHE A 263 -11.57 -1.20 7.82
C PHE A 263 -11.07 -0.33 8.98
N ALA A 264 -11.11 -0.83 10.21
CA ALA A 264 -10.62 -0.14 11.40
C ALA A 264 -9.11 0.15 11.38
N ARG A 265 -8.35 -0.47 10.47
CA ARG A 265 -6.91 -0.17 10.26
C ARG A 265 -6.69 1.09 9.44
N TYR A 266 -7.66 1.49 8.64
CA TYR A 266 -7.54 2.59 7.68
C TYR A 266 -8.37 3.81 8.08
N ASN A 267 -9.23 3.67 9.08
CA ASN A 267 -10.20 4.70 9.43
C ASN A 267 -10.35 4.84 10.94
N ASP A 268 -10.53 6.08 11.40
CA ASP A 268 -10.96 6.36 12.78
C ASP A 268 -12.44 6.00 12.99
N MET A 269 -13.24 6.10 11.93
CA MET A 269 -14.66 5.70 11.95
C MET A 269 -14.75 4.17 11.99
N ARG A 270 -15.40 3.65 13.01
CA ARG A 270 -15.55 2.22 13.25
C ARG A 270 -16.85 1.69 12.64
N ILE A 271 -16.81 0.45 12.16
CA ILE A 271 -18.01 -0.31 11.79
C ILE A 271 -18.27 -1.26 12.95
N LEU A 272 -19.44 -1.12 13.56
CA LEU A 272 -19.87 -1.86 14.75
C LEU A 272 -20.98 -2.82 14.36
N ILE A 273 -20.90 -4.07 14.82
CA ILE A 273 -21.85 -5.14 14.50
C ILE A 273 -22.20 -5.83 15.82
N ASP A 274 -23.37 -5.47 16.36
CA ASP A 274 -23.79 -5.95 17.68
C ASP A 274 -24.35 -7.39 17.64
N ASP A 275 -24.97 -7.78 16.51
CA ASP A 275 -25.55 -9.11 16.34
C ASP A 275 -24.49 -10.13 15.89
N PRO A 276 -24.19 -11.18 16.69
CA PRO A 276 -23.25 -12.22 16.30
C PRO A 276 -23.63 -13.00 15.02
N ALA A 277 -24.93 -13.07 14.70
CA ALA A 277 -25.36 -13.74 13.46
C ALA A 277 -25.04 -12.88 12.25
N VAL A 278 -25.21 -11.57 12.32
CA VAL A 278 -24.78 -10.60 11.29
C VAL A 278 -23.26 -10.60 11.19
N ALA A 279 -22.53 -10.58 12.29
CA ALA A 279 -21.07 -10.55 12.34
C ALA A 279 -20.42 -11.76 11.60
N ARG A 280 -21.08 -12.92 11.59
CA ARG A 280 -20.62 -14.14 10.89
C ARG A 280 -20.98 -14.20 9.42
N ARG A 281 -21.84 -13.33 8.92
CA ARG A 281 -22.17 -13.28 7.46
C ARG A 281 -20.93 -12.93 6.67
N THR A 282 -20.77 -13.54 5.49
CA THR A 282 -19.56 -13.37 4.67
C THR A 282 -19.75 -12.32 3.61
N VAL A 283 -18.67 -11.62 3.28
CA VAL A 283 -18.61 -10.60 2.24
C VAL A 283 -17.56 -10.97 1.19
N VAL A 284 -17.89 -10.68 -0.07
CA VAL A 284 -16.99 -10.78 -1.21
C VAL A 284 -17.03 -9.46 -1.96
N GLY A 285 -15.87 -8.92 -2.30
CA GLY A 285 -15.79 -7.68 -3.06
C GLY A 285 -14.48 -6.93 -2.88
N LEU A 286 -14.36 -5.86 -3.64
CA LEU A 286 -13.24 -4.92 -3.60
C LEU A 286 -13.80 -3.54 -3.20
N TYR A 287 -13.24 -2.95 -2.16
CA TYR A 287 -13.73 -1.72 -1.55
C TYR A 287 -12.60 -0.72 -1.33
N SER A 288 -12.90 0.57 -1.42
CA SER A 288 -11.95 1.62 -1.04
C SER A 288 -11.64 1.55 0.46
N ALA A 289 -10.36 1.48 0.81
CA ALA A 289 -9.93 1.36 2.21
C ALA A 289 -10.37 2.56 3.07
N ASN A 290 -10.50 3.75 2.46
CA ASN A 290 -10.83 5.00 3.14
C ASN A 290 -12.33 5.33 3.08
N ASP A 291 -13.19 4.38 2.64
CA ASP A 291 -14.65 4.60 2.56
C ASP A 291 -15.43 3.53 3.35
N PRO A 292 -15.36 3.57 4.70
CA PRO A 292 -16.11 2.65 5.54
C PRO A 292 -17.62 2.83 5.41
N GLU A 293 -18.08 4.04 5.05
CA GLU A 293 -19.49 4.33 4.85
C GLU A 293 -20.04 3.73 3.57
N GLY A 294 -19.31 3.84 2.45
CA GLY A 294 -19.67 3.19 1.19
C GLY A 294 -19.71 1.67 1.33
N PHE A 295 -18.76 1.08 2.07
CA PHE A 295 -18.80 -0.34 2.42
C PHE A 295 -20.05 -0.69 3.24
N ALA A 296 -20.33 0.04 4.32
CA ALA A 296 -21.48 -0.23 5.18
C ALA A 296 -22.80 -0.14 4.40
N ARG A 297 -22.98 0.87 3.54
CA ARG A 297 -24.16 1.00 2.65
C ARG A 297 -24.28 -0.18 1.68
N SER A 298 -23.18 -0.58 1.04
CA SER A 298 -23.18 -1.69 0.10
C SER A 298 -23.59 -3.00 0.76
N VAL A 299 -23.05 -3.27 1.95
CA VAL A 299 -23.34 -4.47 2.73
C VAL A 299 -24.78 -4.43 3.27
N ALA A 300 -25.23 -3.29 3.78
CA ALA A 300 -26.59 -3.14 4.28
C ALA A 300 -27.63 -3.40 3.18
N LEU A 301 -27.42 -2.84 2.00
CA LEU A 301 -28.28 -3.05 0.85
C LEU A 301 -28.29 -4.52 0.38
N SER A 302 -27.11 -5.15 0.30
CA SER A 302 -27.00 -6.53 -0.20
C SER A 302 -27.51 -7.58 0.77
N MET A 303 -27.47 -7.28 2.08
CA MET A 303 -27.80 -8.22 3.16
C MET A 303 -29.11 -7.87 3.90
N GLY A 304 -29.80 -6.79 3.52
CA GLY A 304 -31.02 -6.35 4.19
C GLY A 304 -30.77 -5.91 5.64
N LEU A 305 -29.65 -5.21 5.89
CA LEU A 305 -29.31 -4.67 7.19
C LEU A 305 -29.74 -3.20 7.31
N GLN A 306 -29.89 -2.74 8.53
CA GLN A 306 -30.11 -1.32 8.86
C GLN A 306 -28.78 -0.67 9.24
N ILE A 307 -28.61 0.60 8.85
CA ILE A 307 -27.48 1.43 9.23
C ILE A 307 -27.94 2.45 10.25
N GLU A 308 -27.23 2.55 11.35
CA GLU A 308 -27.40 3.59 12.36
C GLU A 308 -26.08 4.30 12.60
N HIS A 309 -26.08 5.63 12.47
CA HIS A 309 -24.92 6.46 12.76
C HIS A 309 -24.94 6.89 14.21
N THR A 310 -23.86 6.65 14.93
CA THR A 310 -23.66 7.06 16.31
C THR A 310 -22.36 7.85 16.44
N ARG A 311 -22.12 8.43 17.62
CA ARG A 311 -20.82 9.07 17.92
C ARG A 311 -19.65 8.08 17.90
N GLY A 312 -19.91 6.79 18.07
CA GLY A 312 -18.90 5.73 18.08
C GLY A 312 -18.59 5.15 16.70
N GLY A 313 -19.43 5.43 15.69
CA GLY A 313 -19.24 4.89 14.34
C GLY A 313 -20.56 4.49 13.66
N ILE A 314 -20.44 3.59 12.70
CA ILE A 314 -21.53 3.06 11.88
C ILE A 314 -21.96 1.71 12.44
N HIS A 315 -23.19 1.59 12.92
CA HIS A 315 -23.77 0.33 13.39
C HIS A 315 -24.49 -0.38 12.24
N LEU A 316 -24.16 -1.65 12.03
CA LEU A 316 -24.87 -2.56 11.14
C LEU A 316 -25.75 -3.49 11.98
N ARG A 317 -27.06 -3.41 11.82
CA ARG A 317 -28.06 -4.20 12.56
C ARG A 317 -28.89 -5.06 11.61
N GLY A 318 -29.28 -6.24 12.06
CA GLY A 318 -30.30 -7.03 11.38
C GLY A 318 -31.61 -6.27 11.31
N ALA A 319 -32.37 -6.42 10.21
CA ALA A 319 -33.75 -5.92 10.20
C ALA A 319 -34.51 -6.59 11.35
N LEU A 320 -35.23 -5.79 12.14
CA LEU A 320 -36.13 -6.34 13.16
C LEU A 320 -37.10 -7.29 12.45
N ALA A 321 -37.11 -8.56 12.88
CA ALA A 321 -38.14 -9.48 12.43
C ALA A 321 -39.51 -8.89 12.85
N GLN A 322 -40.32 -8.53 11.86
CA GLN A 322 -41.71 -8.14 12.06
C GLN A 322 -42.54 -9.35 12.43
#